data_ef77e1b1ed86af8a9125d3717d13c601
#
_entry.id   ef77e1b1ed86af8a9125d3717d13c601
#
_cell.length_a   1.000
_cell.length_b   1.000
_cell.length_c   1.000
_cell.angle_alpha   90.00
_cell.angle_beta   90.00
_cell.angle_gamma   90.00
#
_symmetry.space_group_name_H-M   'P 1'
#
loop_
_entity.id
_entity.type
_entity.pdbx_description
1 polymer ?
#
loop_
_entity_poly.entity_id
_entity_poly.type
_entity_poly.pdbx_seq_one_letter_code
_entity_poly.pdbx_strand_id
1 'polypeptide(L)' 'MQTYDDLVELARICLKQSREAKNPFVSAELRHVAKGYQLRAAAMNNGKIPDIGEE' A
#
# COMPACT_ATOMS: atom_id res chain seq x y z
N MET A 1 14.23 4.19 -9.98
CA MET A 1 13.05 3.64 -10.67
C MET A 1 12.33 2.66 -9.77
N GLN A 2 11.02 2.80 -9.63
CA GLN A 2 10.24 1.91 -8.76
C GLN A 2 9.92 0.61 -9.48
N THR A 3 10.28 -0.51 -8.85
CA THR A 3 9.95 -1.83 -9.35
C THR A 3 8.66 -2.32 -8.68
N TYR A 4 8.16 -3.47 -9.16
CA TYR A 4 7.00 -4.12 -8.53
C TYR A 4 7.26 -4.35 -7.03
N ASP A 5 8.44 -4.90 -6.69
CA ASP A 5 8.78 -5.18 -5.29
C ASP A 5 8.85 -3.91 -4.45
N ASP A 6 9.38 -2.82 -5.02
CA ASP A 6 9.43 -1.53 -4.33
C ASP A 6 8.01 -1.03 -4.02
N LEU A 7 7.10 -1.13 -4.98
CA LEU A 7 5.73 -0.68 -4.80
C LEU A 7 4.99 -1.50 -3.75
N VAL A 8 5.19 -2.82 -3.77
CA VAL A 8 4.59 -3.71 -2.77
C VAL A 8 5.11 -3.39 -1.38
N GLU A 9 6.43 -3.16 -1.27
CA GLU A 9 7.05 -2.82 0.01
C GLU A 9 6.54 -1.49 0.55
N LEU A 10 6.44 -0.48 -0.30
CA LEU A 10 5.90 0.82 0.10
C LEU A 10 4.46 0.70 0.57
N ALA A 11 3.66 -0.10 -0.12
CA ALA A 11 2.26 -0.32 0.28
C ALA A 11 2.19 -0.99 1.66
N ARG A 12 3.05 -1.97 1.92
CA ARG A 12 3.10 -2.64 3.23
C ARG A 12 3.49 -1.69 4.34
N ILE A 13 4.50 -0.85 4.09
CA ILE A 13 4.96 0.14 5.06
C ILE A 13 3.84 1.11 5.39
N CYS A 14 3.16 1.64 4.37
CA CYS A 14 2.05 2.57 4.58
C CYS A 14 0.91 1.93 5.36
N LEU A 15 0.58 0.67 5.05
CA LEU A 15 -0.48 -0.04 5.76
C LEU A 15 -0.12 -0.26 7.22
N LYS A 16 1.13 -0.65 7.49
CA LYS A 16 1.61 -0.83 8.85
C LYS A 16 1.52 0.48 9.63
N GLN A 17 1.98 1.58 9.03
CA GLN A 17 1.90 2.88 9.66
C GLN A 17 0.46 3.31 9.91
N SER A 18 -0.46 2.95 9.02
CA SER A 18 -1.88 3.28 9.21
C SER A 18 -2.45 2.60 10.45
N ARG A 19 -2.00 1.37 10.71
CA ARG A 19 -2.44 0.62 11.91
C ARG A 19 -1.87 1.19 13.18
N GLU A 20 -0.68 1.79 13.10
CA GLU A 20 0.00 2.38 14.26
C GLU A 20 -0.41 3.83 14.49
N ALA A 21 -1.04 4.47 13.53
CA ALA A 21 -1.45 5.86 13.64
C ALA A 21 -2.58 6.01 14.64
N LYS A 22 -2.44 6.97 15.55
CA LYS A 22 -3.46 7.25 16.57
C LYS A 22 -4.53 8.19 16.07
N ASN A 23 -4.22 8.95 15.02
CA ASN A 23 -5.16 9.89 14.43
C ASN A 23 -5.92 9.22 13.29
N PRO A 24 -7.27 9.18 13.34
CA PRO A 24 -8.04 8.50 12.30
C PRO A 24 -7.88 9.12 10.91
N PHE A 25 -7.65 10.42 10.81
CA PHE A 25 -7.41 11.06 9.53
C PHE A 25 -6.09 10.61 8.92
N VAL A 26 -5.05 10.54 9.74
CA VAL A 26 -3.73 10.07 9.30
C VAL A 26 -3.81 8.60 8.89
N SER A 27 -4.50 7.79 9.68
CA SER A 27 -4.69 6.37 9.37
C SER A 27 -5.38 6.19 8.02
N ALA A 28 -6.44 6.94 7.77
CA ALA A 28 -7.18 6.87 6.51
C ALA A 28 -6.31 7.30 5.33
N GLU A 29 -5.52 8.36 5.48
CA GLU A 29 -4.61 8.83 4.44
C GLU A 29 -3.56 7.78 4.11
N LEU A 30 -2.97 7.16 5.13
CA LEU A 30 -1.96 6.12 4.92
C LEU A 30 -2.53 4.90 4.20
N ARG A 31 -3.76 4.52 4.53
CA ARG A 31 -4.44 3.42 3.82
C ARG A 31 -4.67 3.78 2.36
N HIS A 32 -5.06 5.02 2.11
CA HIS A 32 -5.29 5.51 0.76
C HIS A 32 -4.00 5.47 -0.06
N VAL A 33 -2.90 5.91 0.53
CA VAL A 33 -1.58 5.88 -0.12
C VAL A 33 -1.17 4.43 -0.39
N ALA A 34 -1.36 3.53 0.59
CA ALA A 34 -1.06 2.12 0.42
C ALA A 34 -1.84 1.52 -0.75
N LYS A 35 -3.11 1.85 -0.87
CA LYS A 35 -3.95 1.40 -1.97
C LYS A 35 -3.43 1.89 -3.32
N GLY A 36 -2.97 3.15 -3.38
CA GLY A 36 -2.39 3.71 -4.59
C GLY A 36 -1.16 2.94 -5.05
N TYR A 37 -0.25 2.61 -4.13
CA TYR A 37 0.92 1.81 -4.45
C TYR A 37 0.53 0.40 -4.87
N GLN A 38 -0.45 -0.19 -4.19
CA GLN A 38 -0.96 -1.52 -4.50
C GLN A 38 -1.52 -1.57 -5.92
N LEU A 39 -2.27 -0.56 -6.32
CA LEU A 39 -2.83 -0.49 -7.67
C LEU A 39 -1.75 -0.29 -8.73
N ARG A 40 -0.72 0.49 -8.43
CA ARG A 40 0.42 0.64 -9.34
C ARG A 40 1.15 -0.69 -9.53
N ALA A 41 1.34 -1.43 -8.45
CA ALA A 41 1.96 -2.74 -8.51
C ALA A 41 1.09 -3.71 -9.32
N ALA A 42 -0.21 -3.64 -9.16
CA ALA A 42 -1.14 -4.48 -9.93
C ALA A 42 -1.01 -4.22 -11.43
N ALA A 43 -0.85 -2.95 -11.82
CA ALA A 43 -0.67 -2.60 -13.23
C ALA A 43 0.59 -3.23 -13.83
N MET A 44 1.60 -3.46 -13.01
CA MET A 44 2.85 -4.12 -13.43
C MET A 44 2.75 -5.65 -13.40
N ASN A 45 1.67 -6.19 -12.88
CA ASN A 45 1.47 -7.63 -12.67
C ASN A 45 0.16 -8.10 -13.29
N ASN A 46 -0.11 -7.67 -14.50
CA ASN A 46 -1.29 -8.08 -15.28
C ASN A 46 -2.62 -7.85 -14.56
N GLY A 47 -2.69 -6.80 -13.75
CA GLY A 47 -3.90 -6.43 -13.03
C GLY A 47 -4.14 -7.19 -11.73
N LYS A 48 -3.22 -8.07 -11.35
CA LYS A 48 -3.36 -8.81 -10.08
C LYS A 48 -2.89 -7.95 -8.93
N ILE A 49 -3.78 -7.72 -7.98
CA ILE A 49 -3.48 -6.91 -6.80
C ILE A 49 -2.66 -7.74 -5.82
N PRO A 50 -1.45 -7.26 -5.42
CA PRO A 50 -0.63 -8.00 -4.46
C PRO A 50 -1.26 -7.96 -3.06
N ASP A 51 -1.07 -9.05 -2.33
CA ASP A 51 -1.48 -9.13 -0.93
C ASP A 51 -0.44 -8.41 -0.08
N ILE A 52 -0.86 -7.36 0.60
CA ILE A 52 0.02 -6.56 1.47
C ILE A 52 -0.33 -6.73 2.94
N GLY A 53 -1.14 -7.74 3.27
CA GLY A 53 -1.54 -7.99 4.65
C GLY A 53 -2.83 -7.31 5.05
N GLU A 54 -3.63 -6.85 4.11
CA GLU A 54 -4.96 -6.32 4.40
C GLU A 54 -5.90 -7.45 4.80
N GLU A 55 -6.79 -7.13 5.69
CA GLU A 55 -7.85 -8.04 6.09
C GLU A 55 -9.21 -7.47 5.84
#